data_6d1bf804c1d1c835c64faaca9211f127
#
_entry.id   6d1bf804c1d1c835c64faaca9211f127
#
_cell.length_a   1.000
_cell.length_b   1.000
_cell.length_c   1.000
_cell.angle_alpha   90.00
_cell.angle_beta   90.00
_cell.angle_gamma   90.00
#
_symmetry.space_group_name_H-M   'P 1'
#
loop_
_entity.id
_entity.type
_entity.pdbx_description
1 polymer ?
#
loop_
_entity_poly.entity_id
_entity_poly.type
_entity_poly.pdbx_seq_one_letter_code
_entity_poly.pdbx_strand_id
1 'polypeptide(L)'
;MLAKRIIPCLDIKEGRVVKGTSFVGLRDAGDPVELAARYNQQSADELIFLDINASKENRGTTIDLASRLARELFIPFTIGGGISSLDDIQSLVTAGADKISINSSALSNPVLITDGARRFGSQCVVVAIDAKRLPN
;
A
#
# COMPACT_ATOMS: atom_id res chain seq x y z
N MET A 1 9.86 -26.87 -1.72
CA MET A 1 8.42 -26.54 -1.85
C MET A 1 8.23 -25.06 -1.57
N LEU A 2 7.56 -24.37 -2.46
CA LEU A 2 7.22 -22.96 -2.22
C LEU A 2 5.98 -22.87 -1.33
N ALA A 3 6.13 -22.26 -0.17
CA ALA A 3 5.02 -21.99 0.72
C ALA A 3 4.18 -20.79 0.20
N LYS A 4 2.89 -20.81 0.49
CA LYS A 4 2.00 -19.67 0.24
C LYS A 4 2.29 -18.57 1.27
N ARG A 5 2.31 -17.32 0.83
CA ARG A 5 2.41 -16.17 1.72
C ARG A 5 1.03 -15.70 2.14
N ILE A 6 0.88 -15.35 3.41
CA ILE A 6 -0.33 -14.70 3.93
C ILE A 6 -0.01 -13.23 4.10
N ILE A 7 -0.70 -12.39 3.34
CA ILE A 7 -0.45 -10.95 3.24
C ILE A 7 -1.74 -10.20 3.58
N PRO A 8 -1.95 -9.82 4.85
CA PRO A 8 -3.07 -8.96 5.22
C PRO A 8 -3.00 -7.62 4.50
N CYS A 9 -4.16 -7.16 4.01
CA CYS A 9 -4.31 -5.88 3.35
C CYS A 9 -5.24 -4.99 4.18
N LEU A 10 -4.78 -3.79 4.54
CA LEU A 10 -5.50 -2.85 5.39
C LEU A 10 -5.81 -1.57 4.62
N ASP A 11 -7.09 -1.20 4.59
CA ASP A 11 -7.52 0.07 4.03
C ASP A 11 -7.30 1.20 5.04
N ILE A 12 -6.66 2.27 4.58
CA ILE A 12 -6.34 3.45 5.39
C ILE A 12 -7.15 4.64 4.88
N LYS A 13 -7.72 5.37 5.80
CA LYS A 13 -8.35 6.66 5.54
C LYS A 13 -7.95 7.64 6.63
N GLU A 14 -7.42 8.80 6.25
CA GLU A 14 -6.98 9.84 7.19
C GLU A 14 -6.06 9.30 8.31
N GLY A 15 -5.13 8.41 7.94
CA GLY A 15 -4.17 7.82 8.88
C GLY A 15 -4.71 6.74 9.82
N ARG A 16 -5.96 6.31 9.65
CA ARG A 16 -6.60 5.25 10.44
C ARG A 16 -6.97 4.06 9.59
N VAL A 17 -6.88 2.87 10.14
CA VAL A 17 -7.43 1.68 9.48
C VAL A 17 -8.94 1.75 9.51
N VAL A 18 -9.56 1.53 8.37
CA VAL A 18 -11.00 1.53 8.23
C VAL A 18 -11.50 0.18 7.71
N LYS A 19 -12.73 -0.14 8.05
CA LYS A 19 -13.40 -1.37 7.63
C LYS A 19 -14.81 -1.05 7.13
N GLY A 20 -15.15 -1.59 5.98
CA GLY A 20 -16.48 -1.43 5.39
C GLY A 20 -16.62 -2.26 4.13
N THR A 21 -17.85 -2.42 3.64
CA THR A 21 -18.14 -3.13 2.39
C THR A 21 -18.24 -2.12 1.27
N SER A 22 -17.48 -2.33 0.19
CA SER A 22 -17.46 -1.44 -0.99
C SER A 22 -17.27 0.04 -0.65
N PHE A 23 -16.45 0.34 0.35
CA PHE A 23 -16.17 1.70 0.86
C PHE A 23 -17.40 2.45 1.38
N VAL A 24 -18.49 1.74 1.67
CA VAL A 24 -19.72 2.31 2.25
C VAL A 24 -19.78 2.00 3.75
N GLY A 25 -20.20 2.99 4.55
CA GLY A 25 -20.32 2.82 6.00
C GLY A 25 -19.00 2.47 6.70
N LEU A 26 -17.92 3.11 6.28
CA LEU A 26 -16.59 2.87 6.84
C LEU A 26 -16.56 3.11 8.34
N ARG A 27 -15.99 2.15 9.08
CA ARG A 27 -15.79 2.21 10.52
C ARG A 27 -14.30 2.26 10.82
N ASP A 28 -13.91 3.03 11.83
CA ASP A 28 -12.56 3.01 12.38
C ASP A 28 -12.27 1.62 12.98
N ALA A 29 -11.19 1.00 12.52
CA ALA A 29 -10.73 -0.30 12.99
C ALA A 29 -9.42 -0.22 13.80
N GLY A 30 -8.83 0.96 13.97
CA GLY A 30 -7.70 1.19 14.86
C GLY A 30 -6.51 1.91 14.22
N ASP A 31 -5.46 2.04 15.02
CA ASP A 31 -4.17 2.59 14.55
C ASP A 31 -3.47 1.57 13.65
N PRO A 32 -2.99 1.99 12.48
CA PRO A 32 -2.34 1.07 11.54
C PRO A 32 -1.04 0.47 12.07
N VAL A 33 -0.27 1.18 12.88
CA VAL A 33 1.00 0.68 13.44
C VAL A 33 0.73 -0.38 14.51
N GLU A 34 -0.26 -0.17 15.37
CA GLU A 34 -0.66 -1.16 16.39
C GLU A 34 -1.19 -2.45 15.73
N LEU A 35 -2.01 -2.32 14.69
CA LEU A 35 -2.51 -3.47 13.95
C LEU A 35 -1.38 -4.19 13.21
N ALA A 36 -0.46 -3.44 12.61
CA ALA A 36 0.72 -4.00 11.95
C ALA A 36 1.57 -4.82 12.93
N ALA A 37 1.84 -4.30 14.11
CA ALA A 37 2.57 -5.01 15.17
C ALA A 37 1.86 -6.32 15.57
N ARG A 38 0.53 -6.29 15.67
CA ARG A 38 -0.27 -7.49 15.97
C ARG A 38 -0.15 -8.54 14.87
N TYR A 39 -0.28 -8.17 13.59
CA TYR A 39 -0.10 -9.09 12.48
C TYR A 39 1.32 -9.63 12.39
N ASN A 40 2.32 -8.81 12.68
CA ASN A 40 3.70 -9.25 12.75
C ASN A 40 3.89 -10.33 13.84
N GLN A 41 3.31 -10.14 15.03
CA GLN A 41 3.32 -11.14 16.12
C GLN A 41 2.57 -12.42 15.74
N GLN A 42 1.55 -12.33 14.91
CA GLN A 42 0.76 -13.47 14.40
C GLN A 42 1.41 -14.15 13.19
N SER A 43 2.65 -13.80 12.87
CA SER A 43 3.44 -14.42 11.80
C SER A 43 2.88 -14.19 10.40
N ALA A 44 2.28 -13.03 10.13
CA ALA A 44 2.00 -12.61 8.76
C ALA A 44 3.32 -12.52 7.96
N ASP A 45 3.29 -12.90 6.70
CA ASP A 45 4.49 -12.90 5.86
C ASP A 45 4.86 -11.50 5.36
N GLU A 46 3.85 -10.71 5.01
CA GLU A 46 3.97 -9.31 4.57
C GLU A 46 2.70 -8.56 4.96
N LEU A 47 2.71 -7.24 4.83
CA LEU A 47 1.53 -6.39 5.01
C LEU A 47 1.37 -5.44 3.82
N ILE A 48 0.12 -5.11 3.50
CA ILE A 48 -0.23 -4.09 2.51
C ILE A 48 -1.11 -3.04 3.18
N PHE A 49 -0.80 -1.78 2.94
CA PHE A 49 -1.61 -0.64 3.38
C PHE A 49 -2.05 0.14 2.15
N LEU A 50 -3.36 0.30 1.98
CA LEU A 50 -3.95 1.02 0.86
C LEU A 50 -4.64 2.29 1.37
N ASP A 51 -4.09 3.45 1.03
CA ASP A 51 -4.72 4.73 1.32
C ASP A 51 -5.86 4.95 0.31
N ILE A 52 -7.09 4.75 0.76
CA ILE A 52 -8.30 4.84 -0.08
C ILE A 52 -8.78 6.28 -0.28
N ASN A 53 -8.22 7.24 0.43
CA ASN A 53 -8.51 8.67 0.31
C ASN A 53 -7.26 9.47 -0.08
N ALA A 54 -6.33 8.82 -0.76
CA ALA A 54 -5.07 9.44 -1.13
C ALA A 54 -5.29 10.61 -2.09
N SER A 55 -4.84 11.76 -1.66
CA SER A 55 -4.75 12.99 -2.45
C SER A 55 -3.37 13.60 -2.28
N LYS A 56 -3.03 14.60 -3.09
CA LYS A 56 -1.77 15.33 -2.92
C LYS A 56 -1.67 15.98 -1.53
N GLU A 57 -2.81 16.40 -0.97
CA GLU A 57 -2.89 17.02 0.35
C GLU A 57 -2.59 16.03 1.48
N ASN A 58 -2.99 14.76 1.31
CA ASN A 58 -2.79 13.70 2.31
C ASN A 58 -1.47 12.92 2.15
N ARG A 59 -0.63 13.30 1.17
CA ARG A 59 0.62 12.60 0.89
C ARG A 59 1.56 12.56 2.11
N GLY A 60 1.66 13.65 2.84
CA GLY A 60 2.47 13.74 4.05
C GLY A 60 2.07 12.72 5.11
N THR A 61 0.77 12.48 5.30
CA THR A 61 0.24 11.49 6.23
C THR A 61 0.67 10.07 5.86
N THR A 62 0.63 9.73 4.56
CA THR A 62 1.04 8.42 4.06
C THR A 62 2.55 8.20 4.20
N ILE A 63 3.36 9.22 3.96
CA ILE A 63 4.82 9.17 4.16
C ILE A 63 5.17 9.01 5.64
N ASP A 64 4.49 9.75 6.53
CA ASP A 64 4.66 9.59 7.98
C ASP A 64 4.29 8.18 8.44
N LEU A 65 3.18 7.65 7.96
CA LEU A 65 2.77 6.28 8.23
C LEU A 65 3.85 5.27 7.80
N ALA A 66 4.39 5.41 6.58
CA ALA A 66 5.46 4.54 6.10
C ALA A 66 6.69 4.59 7.02
N SER A 67 7.09 5.78 7.46
CA SER A 67 8.21 5.95 8.40
C SER A 67 7.95 5.32 9.77
N ARG A 68 6.74 5.40 10.28
CA ARG A 68 6.35 4.76 11.55
C ARG A 68 6.34 3.24 11.42
N LEU A 69 5.77 2.70 10.34
CA LEU A 69 5.75 1.27 10.06
C LEU A 69 7.16 0.69 9.90
N ALA A 70 8.05 1.39 9.21
CA ALA A 70 9.43 0.95 9.00
C ALA A 70 10.22 0.80 10.31
N ARG A 71 9.87 1.55 11.34
CA ARG A 71 10.50 1.44 12.68
C ARG A 71 9.98 0.27 13.49
N GLU A 72 8.74 -0.15 13.28
CA GLU A 72 8.05 -1.13 14.11
C GLU A 72 7.98 -2.53 13.47
N LEU A 73 8.02 -2.62 12.13
CA LEU A 73 7.86 -3.88 11.42
C LEU A 73 9.20 -4.53 11.08
N PHE A 74 9.26 -5.86 11.21
CA PHE A 74 10.36 -6.71 10.76
C PHE A 74 10.00 -7.55 9.53
N ILE A 75 8.77 -7.41 9.04
CA ILE A 75 8.31 -8.05 7.80
C ILE A 75 8.15 -6.99 6.71
N PRO A 76 8.26 -7.38 5.42
CA PRO A 76 8.06 -6.43 4.31
C PRO A 76 6.68 -5.83 4.34
N PHE A 77 6.58 -4.55 3.96
CA PHE A 77 5.28 -3.91 3.77
C PHE A 77 5.22 -3.11 2.47
N THR A 78 4.02 -3.05 1.93
CA THR A 78 3.67 -2.34 0.71
C THR A 78 2.75 -1.18 1.04
N ILE A 79 3.01 -0.03 0.44
CA ILE A 79 2.11 1.13 0.49
C ILE A 79 1.48 1.32 -0.88
N GLY A 80 0.18 1.52 -0.93
CA GLY A 80 -0.57 1.86 -2.14
C GLY A 80 -1.58 2.97 -1.90
N GLY A 81 -2.14 3.48 -2.98
CA GLY A 81 -3.12 4.56 -2.99
C GLY A 81 -2.52 5.88 -3.46
N GLY A 82 -3.12 6.45 -4.53
CA GLY A 82 -2.80 7.77 -5.05
C GLY A 82 -1.39 7.98 -5.59
N ILE A 83 -0.62 6.94 -5.79
CA ILE A 83 0.73 7.04 -6.35
C ILE A 83 0.63 7.29 -7.86
N SER A 84 1.19 8.40 -8.33
CA SER A 84 1.04 8.84 -9.72
C SER A 84 2.34 9.31 -10.38
N SER A 85 3.45 9.37 -9.64
CA SER A 85 4.74 9.84 -10.13
C SER A 85 5.92 9.06 -9.54
N LEU A 86 7.08 9.19 -10.17
CA LEU A 86 8.33 8.64 -9.63
C LEU A 86 8.72 9.31 -8.32
N ASP A 87 8.39 10.59 -8.13
CA ASP A 87 8.66 11.31 -6.89
C ASP A 87 7.80 10.78 -5.74
N ASP A 88 6.55 10.39 -6.00
CA ASP A 88 5.71 9.70 -5.02
C ASP A 88 6.35 8.40 -4.57
N ILE A 89 6.81 7.59 -5.53
CA ILE A 89 7.49 6.32 -5.26
C ILE A 89 8.76 6.56 -4.45
N GLN A 90 9.59 7.51 -4.88
CA GLN A 90 10.85 7.85 -4.19
C GLN A 90 10.59 8.23 -2.73
N SER A 91 9.59 9.05 -2.47
CA SER A 91 9.25 9.51 -1.13
C SER A 91 8.85 8.36 -0.21
N LEU A 92 8.03 7.43 -0.70
CA LEU A 92 7.57 6.28 0.07
C LEU A 92 8.67 5.26 0.32
N VAL A 93 9.50 4.98 -0.69
CA VAL A 93 10.65 4.07 -0.54
C VAL A 93 11.69 4.67 0.42
N THR A 94 11.96 5.96 0.32
CA THR A 94 12.86 6.66 1.25
C THR A 94 12.32 6.64 2.69
N ALA A 95 11.00 6.71 2.86
CA ALA A 95 10.35 6.59 4.17
C ALA A 95 10.42 5.18 4.76
N GLY A 96 10.73 4.16 3.95
CA GLY A 96 10.98 2.79 4.40
C GLY A 96 10.05 1.73 3.84
N ALA A 97 9.14 2.07 2.92
CA ALA A 97 8.31 1.06 2.24
C ALA A 97 9.19 0.13 1.39
N ASP A 98 8.97 -1.17 1.50
CA ASP A 98 9.68 -2.18 0.70
C ASP A 98 9.15 -2.24 -0.72
N LYS A 99 7.84 -2.04 -0.87
CA LYS A 99 7.13 -2.06 -2.14
C LYS A 99 6.09 -0.95 -2.19
N ILE A 100 5.75 -0.53 -3.39
CA ILE A 100 4.64 0.37 -3.66
C ILE A 100 3.63 -0.29 -4.59
N SER A 101 2.36 0.03 -4.43
CA SER A 101 1.28 -0.48 -5.26
C SER A 101 0.62 0.64 -6.06
N ILE A 102 0.54 0.46 -7.36
CA ILE A 102 -0.13 1.38 -8.29
C ILE A 102 -1.32 0.69 -8.95
N ASN A 103 -2.41 1.42 -9.11
CA ASN A 103 -3.63 0.93 -9.74
C ASN A 103 -4.06 1.88 -10.88
N SER A 104 -4.84 2.92 -10.58
CA SER A 104 -5.37 3.84 -11.60
C SER A 104 -4.27 4.50 -12.44
N SER A 105 -3.14 4.85 -11.84
CA SER A 105 -2.00 5.44 -12.53
C SER A 105 -1.35 4.49 -13.53
N ALA A 106 -1.43 3.17 -13.30
CA ALA A 106 -0.94 2.16 -14.23
C ALA A 106 -1.76 2.14 -15.53
N LEU A 107 -3.04 2.47 -15.44
CA LEU A 107 -3.92 2.59 -16.62
C LEU A 107 -3.72 3.91 -17.37
N SER A 108 -3.63 5.02 -16.65
CA SER A 108 -3.50 6.35 -17.25
C SER A 108 -2.09 6.64 -17.77
N ASN A 109 -1.06 6.08 -17.12
CA ASN A 109 0.35 6.25 -17.46
C ASN A 109 1.13 4.95 -17.27
N PRO A 110 1.02 3.97 -18.19
CA PRO A 110 1.71 2.68 -18.07
C PRO A 110 3.24 2.80 -17.99
N VAL A 111 3.82 3.88 -18.51
CA VAL A 111 5.27 4.13 -18.48
C VAL A 111 5.78 4.24 -17.04
N LEU A 112 4.93 4.68 -16.10
CA LEU A 112 5.27 4.73 -14.68
C LEU A 112 5.71 3.35 -14.13
N ILE A 113 5.13 2.26 -14.63
CA ILE A 113 5.52 0.89 -14.24
C ILE A 113 6.97 0.62 -14.68
N THR A 114 7.29 0.90 -15.93
CA THR A 114 8.62 0.66 -16.50
C THR A 114 9.67 1.53 -15.83
N ASP A 115 9.41 2.81 -15.69
CA ASP A 115 10.35 3.75 -15.10
C ASP A 115 10.54 3.50 -13.60
N GLY A 116 9.46 3.18 -12.89
CA GLY A 116 9.52 2.76 -11.49
C GLY A 116 10.36 1.49 -11.30
N ALA A 117 10.13 0.47 -12.14
CA ALA A 117 10.89 -0.77 -12.10
C ALA A 117 12.37 -0.57 -12.43
N ARG A 118 12.70 0.31 -13.38
CA ARG A 118 14.09 0.64 -13.71
C ARG A 118 14.81 1.37 -12.60
N ARG A 119 14.12 2.31 -11.93
CA ARG A 119 14.73 3.17 -10.90
C ARG A 119 14.80 2.50 -9.53
N PHE A 120 13.78 1.75 -9.15
CA PHE A 120 13.64 1.18 -7.79
C PHE A 120 13.75 -0.34 -7.76
N GLY A 121 13.75 -1.01 -8.89
CA GLY A 121 13.75 -2.46 -9.03
C GLY A 121 12.34 -3.00 -9.30
N SER A 122 12.25 -4.03 -10.14
CA SER A 122 10.99 -4.68 -10.48
C SER A 122 10.26 -5.26 -9.26
N GLN A 123 11.00 -5.70 -8.26
CA GLN A 123 10.46 -6.25 -7.01
C GLN A 123 9.81 -5.19 -6.11
N CYS A 124 10.09 -3.91 -6.35
CA CYS A 124 9.53 -2.79 -5.60
C CYS A 124 8.15 -2.37 -6.11
N VAL A 125 7.85 -2.61 -7.39
CA VAL A 125 6.63 -2.13 -8.04
C VAL A 125 5.60 -3.24 -8.12
N VAL A 126 4.45 -3.01 -7.49
CA VAL A 126 3.27 -3.89 -7.53
C VAL A 126 2.18 -3.19 -8.31
N VAL A 127 1.53 -3.89 -9.24
CA VAL A 127 0.35 -3.40 -9.95
C VAL A 127 -0.88 -4.08 -9.36
N ALA A 128 -1.79 -3.27 -8.80
CA ALA A 128 -3.09 -3.74 -8.36
C ALA A 128 -4.07 -3.68 -9.53
N ILE A 129 -4.77 -4.79 -9.76
CA ILE A 129 -5.71 -4.93 -10.89
C ILE A 129 -7.08 -5.27 -10.35
N ASP A 130 -8.01 -4.32 -10.48
CA ASP A 130 -9.42 -4.54 -10.23
C ASP A 130 -10.10 -4.95 -11.54
N ALA A 131 -10.78 -6.09 -11.52
CA ALA A 131 -11.43 -6.63 -12.68
C ALA A 131 -12.89 -6.98 -12.39
N LYS A 132 -13.76 -6.67 -13.35
CA LYS A 132 -15.18 -7.02 -13.29
C LYS A 132 -15.60 -7.71 -14.58
N ARG A 133 -16.30 -8.84 -14.45
CA ARG A 133 -16.92 -9.51 -15.61
C ARG A 133 -18.03 -8.62 -16.16
N LEU A 134 -17.98 -8.33 -17.46
CA LEU A 134 -19.07 -7.66 -18.15
C LEU A 134 -20.19 -8.68 -18.43
N PRO A 135 -21.46 -8.26 -18.37
CA PRO A 135 -22.56 -9.11 -18.87
C PRO A 135 -22.38 -9.35 -20.37
N ASN A 136 -22.66 -10.58 -20.81
CA ASN A 136 -22.66 -10.95 -22.22
C ASN A 136 -23.83 -10.26 -22.94
#